data_dc2ac10130d5ac90ab9729401132bcde
#
_entry.id   dc2ac10130d5ac90ab9729401132bcde
#
_cell.length_a   1.000
_cell.length_b   1.000
_cell.length_c   1.000
_cell.angle_alpha   90.00
_cell.angle_beta   90.00
_cell.angle_gamma   90.00
#
_symmetry.space_group_name_H-M   'P 1'
#
loop_
_entity.id
_entity.type
_entity.pdbx_description
1 polymer ?
#
loop_
_entity_poly.entity_id
_entity_poly.type
_entity_poly.pdbx_seq_one_letter_code
_entity_poly.pdbx_strand_id
1 'polypeptide(L)'
;MNKYTIGSTYRKVSIDTATEMIPQHPAFKAFPGEKYSFLEREGNVSFFHVTNAVETGVITEQDKVILSLVATFGSACMTTKALKELLTMMGISFSANTLESSLTRLHRYHLVNFSRFYFENCKPANLRIITLTNYGSRLARSLGIYHSFNPLASAAAEPYEAKSRAQTTHLICNYLKNRIVDEFEVRPVIVVDPTNHKIVRPAASMNILGEKLYFEVPRRHEGWLENLLDKLRRYMLVFEGQPSPTVVINGEDEKMNREIAAYLRRHAIPLEILYTDDLAMFGEKFTRSIYDFGDDGNKQCYELVLQDPSAA
;
A
#
# COMPACT_ATOMS: atom_id res chain seq x y z
N MET A 1 -20.63 -19.17 20.36
CA MET A 1 -19.26 -18.77 19.98
C MET A 1 -19.29 -17.26 19.74
N ASN A 2 -18.72 -16.49 20.63
CA ASN A 2 -18.70 -15.03 20.49
C ASN A 2 -17.76 -14.65 19.37
N LYS A 3 -18.32 -14.20 18.25
CA LYS A 3 -17.59 -13.67 17.12
C LYS A 3 -17.13 -12.28 17.46
N TYR A 4 -15.84 -12.16 17.66
CA TYR A 4 -14.95 -11.04 17.39
C TYR A 4 -15.46 -9.64 17.73
N THR A 5 -15.08 -9.17 18.87
CA THR A 5 -15.01 -7.76 19.16
C THR A 5 -13.64 -7.30 18.65
N ILE A 6 -13.56 -6.82 17.41
CA ILE A 6 -12.47 -5.93 17.05
C ILE A 6 -12.67 -4.72 17.93
N GLY A 7 -11.91 -4.58 18.99
CA GLY A 7 -11.97 -3.57 20.01
C GLY A 7 -13.32 -2.86 20.25
N SER A 8 -13.52 -2.23 21.36
CA SER A 8 -14.75 -1.47 21.70
C SER A 8 -15.09 -0.32 20.71
N THR A 9 -14.26 -0.13 19.67
CA THR A 9 -14.28 0.98 18.71
C THR A 9 -14.98 0.69 17.39
N TYR A 10 -15.40 -0.55 17.14
CA TYR A 10 -16.10 -0.90 15.90
C TYR A 10 -17.56 -1.24 16.17
N ARG A 11 -18.45 -0.55 15.48
CA ARG A 11 -19.87 -0.83 15.50
C ARG A 11 -20.29 -1.49 14.19
N LYS A 12 -20.88 -2.67 14.26
CA LYS A 12 -21.49 -3.33 13.10
C LYS A 12 -22.74 -2.57 12.65
N VAL A 13 -22.79 -2.18 11.39
CA VAL A 13 -23.91 -1.42 10.82
C VAL A 13 -24.45 -2.19 9.62
N SER A 14 -25.77 -2.44 9.59
CA SER A 14 -26.42 -2.92 8.38
C SER A 14 -26.46 -1.79 7.34
N ILE A 15 -26.09 -2.12 6.11
CA ILE A 15 -26.18 -1.15 5.00
C ILE A 15 -27.56 -1.27 4.36
N ASP A 16 -28.32 -0.17 4.37
CA ASP A 16 -29.34 0.03 3.38
C ASP A 16 -28.65 0.24 2.03
N THR A 17 -29.05 -0.56 1.04
CA THR A 17 -28.51 -0.59 -0.32
C THR A 17 -28.92 0.63 -1.14
N ALA A 18 -28.76 1.84 -0.60
CA ALA A 18 -28.87 3.05 -1.40
C ALA A 18 -27.69 3.10 -2.37
N THR A 19 -28.00 3.09 -3.64
CA THR A 19 -27.05 3.20 -4.76
C THR A 19 -26.37 4.56 -4.71
N GLU A 20 -25.30 4.70 -3.94
CA GLU A 20 -24.50 5.91 -3.93
C GLU A 20 -23.62 5.92 -5.19
N MET A 21 -23.56 7.06 -5.87
CA MET A 21 -22.62 7.30 -6.94
C MET A 21 -21.20 7.18 -6.37
N ILE A 22 -20.54 6.06 -6.62
CA ILE A 22 -19.16 5.82 -6.22
C ILE A 22 -18.28 6.69 -7.11
N PRO A 23 -17.42 7.57 -6.55
CA PRO A 23 -16.48 8.33 -7.34
C PRO A 23 -15.64 7.38 -8.18
N GLN A 24 -15.53 7.63 -9.50
CA GLN A 24 -14.66 6.85 -10.37
C GLN A 24 -13.19 7.12 -10.00
N HIS A 25 -12.69 6.42 -9.02
CA HIS A 25 -11.26 6.40 -8.74
C HIS A 25 -10.60 5.38 -9.66
N PRO A 26 -9.46 5.69 -10.27
CA PRO A 26 -8.74 4.69 -11.05
C PRO A 26 -8.31 3.55 -10.12
N ALA A 27 -9.07 2.47 -10.11
CA ALA A 27 -8.68 1.26 -9.42
C ALA A 27 -7.37 0.74 -10.02
N PHE A 28 -6.47 0.28 -9.16
CA PHE A 28 -5.22 -0.33 -9.60
C PHE A 28 -5.47 -1.77 -10.06
N LYS A 29 -6.42 -1.94 -10.99
CA LYS A 29 -6.73 -3.24 -11.58
C LYS A 29 -5.56 -3.73 -12.44
N ALA A 30 -5.23 -5.01 -12.28
CA ALA A 30 -4.29 -5.67 -13.17
C ALA A 30 -5.03 -6.22 -14.40
N PHE A 31 -4.40 -6.10 -15.55
CA PHE A 31 -4.96 -6.56 -16.83
C PHE A 31 -4.03 -7.56 -17.49
N PRO A 32 -4.55 -8.65 -18.10
CA PRO A 32 -3.76 -9.57 -18.88
C PRO A 32 -3.03 -8.85 -20.03
N GLY A 33 -1.76 -9.18 -20.24
CA GLY A 33 -0.94 -8.59 -21.30
C GLY A 33 -0.45 -7.17 -21.04
N GLU A 34 -0.75 -6.60 -19.87
CA GLU A 34 -0.17 -5.32 -19.45
C GLU A 34 1.32 -5.47 -19.17
N LYS A 35 2.10 -4.50 -19.63
CA LYS A 35 3.54 -4.44 -19.41
C LYS A 35 3.89 -3.31 -18.44
N TYR A 36 5.00 -3.48 -17.73
CA TYR A 36 5.53 -2.51 -16.79
C TYR A 36 7.01 -2.27 -17.09
N SER A 37 7.40 -1.03 -17.28
CA SER A 37 8.80 -0.68 -17.53
C SER A 37 9.21 0.62 -16.87
N PHE A 38 10.51 0.68 -16.57
CA PHE A 38 11.14 1.93 -16.15
C PHE A 38 11.36 2.85 -17.35
N LEU A 39 11.17 4.15 -17.12
CA LEU A 39 11.59 5.15 -18.09
C LEU A 39 13.11 5.23 -18.12
N GLU A 40 13.66 5.36 -19.30
CA GLU A 40 15.09 5.53 -19.47
C GLU A 40 15.58 6.80 -18.77
N ARG A 41 16.79 6.72 -18.23
CA ARG A 41 17.49 7.81 -17.61
C ARG A 41 18.51 8.37 -18.57
N GLU A 42 18.59 9.67 -18.66
CA GLU A 42 19.59 10.34 -19.47
C GLU A 42 20.96 10.36 -18.75
N GLY A 43 22.01 9.99 -19.45
CA GLY A 43 23.41 10.13 -19.02
C GLY A 43 23.85 9.13 -17.94
N ASN A 44 25.14 9.17 -17.67
CA ASN A 44 25.79 8.42 -16.60
C ASN A 44 26.11 9.36 -15.43
N VAL A 45 25.47 9.13 -14.29
CA VAL A 45 25.72 9.88 -13.06
C VAL A 45 26.44 8.96 -12.07
N SER A 46 27.59 9.38 -11.55
CA SER A 46 28.26 8.67 -10.46
C SER A 46 27.67 9.11 -9.11
N PHE A 47 27.82 8.29 -8.08
CA PHE A 47 27.36 8.67 -6.75
C PHE A 47 28.12 9.89 -6.20
N PHE A 48 29.36 10.12 -6.64
CA PHE A 48 30.11 11.34 -6.33
C PHE A 48 29.41 12.60 -6.87
N HIS A 49 28.85 12.57 -8.07
CA HIS A 49 28.08 13.70 -8.59
C HIS A 49 26.81 13.95 -7.76
N VAL A 50 26.19 12.89 -7.21
CA VAL A 50 25.03 13.02 -6.32
C VAL A 50 25.42 13.72 -5.02
N THR A 51 26.52 13.30 -4.36
CA THR A 51 26.99 13.92 -3.12
C THR A 51 27.37 15.38 -3.33
N ASN A 52 28.10 15.68 -4.39
CA ASN A 52 28.43 17.08 -4.75
C ASN A 52 27.15 17.91 -5.02
N ALA A 53 26.14 17.37 -5.70
CA ALA A 53 24.90 18.06 -5.93
C ALA A 53 24.11 18.34 -4.63
N VAL A 54 24.25 17.49 -3.62
CA VAL A 54 23.70 17.73 -2.27
C VAL A 54 24.47 18.84 -1.56
N GLU A 55 25.80 18.77 -1.58
CA GLU A 55 26.70 19.74 -0.92
C GLU A 55 26.59 21.16 -1.54
N THR A 56 26.41 21.25 -2.85
CA THR A 56 26.24 22.52 -3.58
C THR A 56 24.81 23.03 -3.60
N GLY A 57 23.85 22.33 -2.99
CA GLY A 57 22.44 22.75 -2.92
C GLY A 57 21.66 22.58 -4.22
N VAL A 58 22.22 21.90 -5.23
CA VAL A 58 21.47 21.53 -6.45
C VAL A 58 20.35 20.56 -6.11
N ILE A 59 20.61 19.57 -5.24
CA ILE A 59 19.58 18.79 -4.57
C ILE A 59 19.13 19.59 -3.36
N THR A 60 17.94 20.15 -3.45
CA THR A 60 17.40 21.10 -2.46
C THR A 60 16.84 20.36 -1.22
N GLU A 61 16.57 21.10 -0.14
CA GLU A 61 15.88 20.52 1.03
C GLU A 61 14.50 19.98 0.68
N GLN A 62 13.79 20.62 -0.25
CA GLN A 62 12.53 20.11 -0.77
C GLN A 62 12.67 18.75 -1.47
N ASP A 63 13.74 18.58 -2.26
CA ASP A 63 14.04 17.30 -2.90
C ASP A 63 14.35 16.21 -1.87
N LYS A 64 15.05 16.55 -0.79
CA LYS A 64 15.33 15.63 0.32
C LYS A 64 14.05 15.19 1.04
N VAL A 65 13.09 16.11 1.25
CA VAL A 65 11.77 15.75 1.81
C VAL A 65 11.03 14.78 0.89
N ILE A 66 11.00 15.04 -0.41
CA ILE A 66 10.37 14.13 -1.38
C ILE A 66 11.07 12.77 -1.37
N LEU A 67 12.41 12.75 -1.39
CA LEU A 67 13.19 11.52 -1.32
C LEU A 67 12.93 10.75 -0.02
N SER A 68 12.77 11.46 1.10
CA SER A 68 12.45 10.87 2.40
C SER A 68 11.10 10.15 2.38
N LEU A 69 10.08 10.77 1.81
CA LEU A 69 8.76 10.16 1.67
C LEU A 69 8.80 8.93 0.75
N VAL A 70 9.47 9.05 -0.41
CA VAL A 70 9.65 7.91 -1.32
C VAL A 70 10.43 6.78 -0.63
N ALA A 71 11.40 7.10 0.23
CA ALA A 71 12.16 6.12 0.99
C ALA A 71 11.33 5.44 2.08
N THR A 72 10.54 6.19 2.84
CA THR A 72 9.65 5.64 3.88
C THR A 72 8.70 4.59 3.30
N PHE A 73 8.21 4.84 2.08
CA PHE A 73 7.39 3.89 1.32
C PHE A 73 8.22 3.01 0.37
N GLY A 74 9.53 2.92 0.57
CA GLY A 74 10.49 2.38 -0.41
C GLY A 74 10.27 0.95 -0.86
N SER A 75 9.63 0.10 -0.06
CA SER A 75 9.23 -1.26 -0.46
C SER A 75 7.86 -1.31 -1.12
N ALA A 76 7.09 -0.23 -1.07
CA ALA A 76 5.89 0.02 -1.88
C ALA A 76 6.26 0.94 -3.07
N CYS A 77 5.31 1.16 -3.95
CA CYS A 77 5.45 2.09 -5.07
C CYS A 77 4.64 3.35 -4.78
N MET A 78 5.22 4.50 -5.03
CA MET A 78 4.53 5.78 -4.82
C MET A 78 4.01 6.34 -6.14
N THR A 79 2.80 6.86 -6.16
CA THR A 79 2.30 7.67 -7.27
C THR A 79 2.50 9.15 -6.98
N THR A 80 2.50 9.98 -8.02
CA THR A 80 2.55 11.44 -7.86
C THR A 80 1.37 11.95 -7.01
N LYS A 81 0.19 11.29 -7.11
CA LYS A 81 -0.99 11.65 -6.32
C LYS A 81 -0.77 11.36 -4.83
N ALA A 82 -0.33 10.17 -4.47
CA ALA A 82 -0.04 9.80 -3.09
C ALA A 82 1.04 10.70 -2.47
N LEU A 83 2.10 10.99 -3.23
CA LEU A 83 3.16 11.92 -2.81
C LEU A 83 2.60 13.31 -2.50
N LYS A 84 1.75 13.84 -3.39
CA LYS A 84 1.11 15.15 -3.17
C LYS A 84 0.21 15.16 -1.92
N GLU A 85 -0.55 14.10 -1.70
CA GLU A 85 -1.40 13.95 -0.50
C GLU A 85 -0.56 13.92 0.78
N LEU A 86 0.54 13.16 0.81
CA LEU A 86 1.47 13.10 1.94
C LEU A 86 2.10 14.46 2.24
N LEU A 87 2.60 15.15 1.24
CA LEU A 87 3.15 16.51 1.38
C LEU A 87 2.12 17.49 1.95
N THR A 88 0.88 17.40 1.46
CA THR A 88 -0.23 18.23 1.98
C THR A 88 -0.52 17.95 3.46
N MET A 89 -0.53 16.67 3.86
CA MET A 89 -0.72 16.29 5.27
C MET A 89 0.41 16.79 6.18
N MET A 90 1.62 16.91 5.65
CA MET A 90 2.77 17.49 6.37
C MET A 90 2.74 19.03 6.40
N GLY A 91 1.72 19.67 5.83
CA GLY A 91 1.64 21.13 5.73
C GLY A 91 2.57 21.73 4.67
N ILE A 92 3.14 20.90 3.78
CA ILE A 92 4.07 21.34 2.74
C ILE A 92 3.30 21.56 1.45
N SER A 93 3.23 22.81 1.00
CA SER A 93 2.56 23.16 -0.24
C SER A 93 3.54 23.21 -1.40
N PHE A 94 3.27 22.42 -2.43
CA PHE A 94 3.98 22.47 -3.71
C PHE A 94 3.02 22.88 -4.82
N SER A 95 3.46 23.80 -5.68
CA SER A 95 2.81 23.94 -6.98
C SER A 95 3.05 22.68 -7.82
N ALA A 96 2.15 22.40 -8.76
CA ALA A 96 2.34 21.24 -9.66
C ALA A 96 3.68 21.30 -10.41
N ASN A 97 4.07 22.50 -10.86
CA ASN A 97 5.34 22.70 -11.57
C ASN A 97 6.56 22.51 -10.66
N THR A 98 6.50 22.96 -9.41
CA THR A 98 7.59 22.78 -8.43
C THR A 98 7.80 21.31 -8.11
N LEU A 99 6.72 20.57 -7.86
CA LEU A 99 6.80 19.14 -7.59
C LEU A 99 7.37 18.37 -8.79
N GLU A 100 6.92 18.69 -10.01
CA GLU A 100 7.42 18.05 -11.23
C GLU A 100 8.90 18.38 -11.47
N SER A 101 9.32 19.61 -11.23
CA SER A 101 10.73 20.01 -11.33
C SER A 101 11.62 19.26 -10.34
N SER A 102 11.17 19.10 -9.08
CA SER A 102 11.86 18.32 -8.06
C SER A 102 11.95 16.84 -8.46
N LEU A 103 10.85 16.24 -8.90
CA LEU A 103 10.83 14.84 -9.36
C LEU A 103 11.74 14.62 -10.56
N THR A 104 11.74 15.53 -11.53
CA THR A 104 12.62 15.49 -12.71
C THR A 104 14.09 15.58 -12.29
N ARG A 105 14.43 16.46 -11.35
CA ARG A 105 15.78 16.58 -10.79
C ARG A 105 16.21 15.31 -10.09
N LEU A 106 15.39 14.76 -9.19
CA LEU A 106 15.67 13.50 -8.51
C LEU A 106 15.88 12.32 -9.49
N HIS A 107 15.08 12.27 -10.56
CA HIS A 107 15.24 11.27 -11.60
C HIS A 107 16.54 11.46 -12.40
N ARG A 108 16.88 12.70 -12.78
CA ARG A 108 18.11 13.06 -13.49
C ARG A 108 19.37 12.70 -12.68
N TYR A 109 19.33 12.86 -11.36
CA TYR A 109 20.42 12.43 -10.45
C TYR A 109 20.33 10.96 -10.05
N HIS A 110 19.53 10.19 -10.73
CA HIS A 110 19.36 8.76 -10.50
C HIS A 110 18.96 8.39 -9.06
N LEU A 111 18.24 9.24 -8.36
CA LEU A 111 17.74 9.01 -7.00
C LEU A 111 16.40 8.30 -6.98
N VAL A 112 15.56 8.57 -7.97
CA VAL A 112 14.29 7.87 -8.18
C VAL A 112 14.19 7.32 -9.60
N ASN A 113 13.40 6.26 -9.76
CA ASN A 113 12.96 5.76 -11.04
C ASN A 113 11.51 6.17 -11.28
N PHE A 114 11.19 6.44 -12.54
CA PHE A 114 9.82 6.49 -13.02
C PHE A 114 9.51 5.23 -13.82
N SER A 115 8.32 4.70 -13.63
CA SER A 115 7.81 3.59 -14.42
C SER A 115 6.36 3.84 -14.81
N ARG A 116 5.93 3.18 -15.88
CA ARG A 116 4.59 3.28 -16.46
C ARG A 116 4.06 1.91 -16.82
N PHE A 117 2.75 1.81 -16.82
CA PHE A 117 2.04 0.67 -17.34
C PHE A 117 1.64 0.95 -18.80
N TYR A 118 1.70 -0.06 -19.65
CA TYR A 118 1.30 0.07 -21.05
C TYR A 118 0.89 -1.28 -21.62
N PHE A 119 0.12 -1.22 -22.69
CA PHE A 119 -0.15 -2.35 -23.56
C PHE A 119 0.66 -2.20 -24.84
N GLU A 120 1.03 -3.30 -25.43
CA GLU A 120 1.69 -3.30 -26.74
C GLU A 120 0.80 -2.57 -27.74
N ASN A 121 1.39 -1.63 -28.51
CA ASN A 121 0.68 -0.78 -29.47
C ASN A 121 -0.37 0.21 -28.89
N CYS A 122 -0.42 0.40 -27.58
CA CYS A 122 -1.30 1.39 -26.93
C CYS A 122 -0.50 2.52 -26.31
N LYS A 123 -1.14 3.69 -26.16
CA LYS A 123 -0.54 4.78 -25.38
C LYS A 123 -0.38 4.33 -23.92
N PRO A 124 0.75 4.67 -23.27
CA PRO A 124 0.94 4.37 -21.84
C PRO A 124 -0.20 4.91 -21.00
N ALA A 125 -0.59 4.17 -19.97
CA ALA A 125 -1.52 4.68 -18.97
C ALA A 125 -0.92 5.91 -18.26
N ASN A 126 -1.76 6.85 -17.86
CA ASN A 126 -1.32 8.07 -17.15
C ASN A 126 -0.82 7.79 -15.70
N LEU A 127 -0.75 6.53 -15.31
CA LEU A 127 -0.27 6.13 -14.00
C LEU A 127 1.26 6.05 -14.00
N ARG A 128 1.88 7.09 -13.42
CA ARG A 128 3.33 7.12 -13.18
C ARG A 128 3.62 6.61 -11.76
N ILE A 129 4.49 5.63 -11.69
CA ILE A 129 5.00 5.07 -10.44
C ILE A 129 6.39 5.64 -10.18
N ILE A 130 6.64 6.00 -8.93
CA ILE A 130 7.91 6.52 -8.42
C ILE A 130 8.47 5.48 -7.46
N THR A 131 9.70 5.04 -7.70
CA THR A 131 10.43 4.11 -6.82
C THR A 131 11.83 4.63 -6.55
N LEU A 132 12.45 4.17 -5.45
CA LEU A 132 13.86 4.44 -5.20
C LEU A 132 14.75 3.75 -6.22
N THR A 133 15.96 4.28 -6.33
CA THR A 133 17.10 3.61 -6.96
C THR A 133 18.11 3.17 -5.88
N ASN A 134 19.20 2.52 -6.30
CA ASN A 134 20.35 2.27 -5.42
C ASN A 134 20.96 3.56 -4.88
N TYR A 135 21.07 4.61 -5.70
CA TYR A 135 21.61 5.90 -5.26
C TYR A 135 20.62 6.62 -4.32
N GLY A 136 19.34 6.61 -4.63
CA GLY A 136 18.32 7.12 -3.73
C GLY A 136 18.31 6.43 -2.38
N SER A 137 18.44 5.10 -2.38
CA SER A 137 18.56 4.30 -1.17
C SER A 137 19.81 4.66 -0.34
N ARG A 138 20.97 4.83 -0.98
CA ARG A 138 22.22 5.23 -0.29
C ARG A 138 22.10 6.64 0.28
N LEU A 139 21.56 7.59 -0.48
CA LEU A 139 21.37 8.96 0.00
C LEU A 139 20.35 9.02 1.14
N ALA A 140 19.23 8.32 1.05
CA ALA A 140 18.24 8.26 2.12
C ALA A 140 18.87 7.74 3.43
N ARG A 141 19.70 6.69 3.37
CA ARG A 141 20.42 6.17 4.55
C ARG A 141 21.40 7.20 5.12
N SER A 142 22.14 7.94 4.27
CA SER A 142 23.04 8.99 4.74
C SER A 142 22.32 10.15 5.41
N LEU A 143 21.01 10.34 5.10
CA LEU A 143 20.12 11.28 5.77
C LEU A 143 19.45 10.70 7.03
N GLY A 144 19.83 9.49 7.47
CA GLY A 144 19.27 8.83 8.63
C GLY A 144 17.90 8.21 8.41
N ILE A 145 17.44 8.03 7.17
CA ILE A 145 16.13 7.49 6.86
C ILE A 145 16.22 5.97 6.74
N TYR A 146 15.55 5.29 7.65
CA TYR A 146 15.40 3.84 7.56
C TYR A 146 14.37 3.46 6.49
N HIS A 147 14.67 2.44 5.68
CA HIS A 147 13.78 1.91 4.66
C HIS A 147 14.07 0.45 4.35
N SER A 148 13.06 -0.25 3.86
CA SER A 148 13.10 -1.66 3.46
C SER A 148 13.21 -1.86 1.93
N PHE A 149 13.67 -0.84 1.19
CA PHE A 149 13.78 -0.91 -0.26
C PHE A 149 14.76 -2.00 -0.71
N ASN A 150 14.29 -2.84 -1.65
CA ASN A 150 15.11 -3.82 -2.34
C ASN A 150 15.10 -3.51 -3.85
N PRO A 151 16.23 -3.07 -4.42
CA PRO A 151 16.30 -2.69 -5.84
C PRO A 151 16.04 -3.86 -6.78
N LEU A 152 16.48 -5.07 -6.44
CA LEU A 152 16.25 -6.25 -7.29
C LEU A 152 14.77 -6.63 -7.33
N ALA A 153 14.10 -6.65 -6.19
CA ALA A 153 12.67 -6.92 -6.12
C ALA A 153 11.84 -5.83 -6.81
N SER A 154 12.33 -4.59 -6.86
CA SER A 154 11.67 -3.50 -7.59
C SER A 154 11.84 -3.64 -9.10
N ALA A 155 13.03 -4.03 -9.56
CA ALA A 155 13.32 -4.19 -10.98
C ALA A 155 12.62 -5.40 -11.61
N ALA A 156 12.40 -6.46 -10.83
CA ALA A 156 11.75 -7.70 -11.27
C ALA A 156 10.23 -7.72 -11.03
N ALA A 157 9.62 -6.58 -10.64
CA ALA A 157 8.20 -6.55 -10.33
C ALA A 157 7.34 -6.71 -11.59
N GLU A 158 6.41 -7.65 -11.53
CA GLU A 158 5.34 -7.79 -12.52
C GLU A 158 4.32 -6.64 -12.38
N PRO A 159 3.54 -6.33 -13.43
CA PRO A 159 2.55 -5.25 -13.41
C PRO A 159 1.59 -5.34 -12.21
N TYR A 160 1.08 -6.52 -11.90
CA TYR A 160 0.17 -6.73 -10.76
C TYR A 160 0.84 -6.47 -9.41
N GLU A 161 2.13 -6.80 -9.27
CA GLU A 161 2.89 -6.50 -8.04
C GLU A 161 3.11 -5.00 -7.88
N ALA A 162 3.50 -4.29 -8.95
CA ALA A 162 3.69 -2.86 -8.93
C ALA A 162 2.38 -2.13 -8.57
N LYS A 163 1.24 -2.60 -9.08
CA LYS A 163 -0.09 -2.08 -8.75
C LYS A 163 -0.48 -2.38 -7.30
N SER A 164 -0.23 -3.60 -6.82
CA SER A 164 -0.43 -3.95 -5.41
C SER A 164 0.36 -3.02 -4.48
N ARG A 165 1.62 -2.78 -4.80
CA ARG A 165 2.51 -1.88 -4.04
C ARG A 165 2.03 -0.43 -4.09
N ALA A 166 1.61 0.07 -5.23
CA ALA A 166 1.08 1.42 -5.37
C ALA A 166 -0.22 1.59 -4.58
N GLN A 167 -1.13 0.63 -4.65
CA GLN A 167 -2.35 0.64 -3.88
C GLN A 167 -2.09 0.56 -2.37
N THR A 168 -1.08 -0.20 -1.93
CA THR A 168 -0.66 -0.23 -0.53
C THR A 168 -0.30 1.18 -0.03
N THR A 169 0.42 1.96 -0.82
CA THR A 169 0.74 3.35 -0.47
C THR A 169 -0.52 4.21 -0.37
N HIS A 170 -1.43 4.10 -1.33
CA HIS A 170 -2.70 4.84 -1.30
C HIS A 170 -3.58 4.46 -0.11
N LEU A 171 -3.62 3.17 0.22
CA LEU A 171 -4.34 2.65 1.38
C LEU A 171 -3.82 3.32 2.66
N ILE A 172 -2.51 3.29 2.90
CA ILE A 172 -1.89 3.93 4.07
C ILE A 172 -2.17 5.44 4.06
N CYS A 173 -1.98 6.13 2.93
CA CYS A 173 -2.27 7.57 2.82
C CYS A 173 -3.71 7.89 3.21
N ASN A 174 -4.67 7.05 2.81
CA ASN A 174 -6.06 7.30 3.10
C ASN A 174 -6.40 7.15 4.60
N TYR A 175 -5.83 6.13 5.25
CA TYR A 175 -5.96 5.97 6.70
C TYR A 175 -5.28 7.11 7.47
N LEU A 176 -4.09 7.54 7.07
CA LEU A 176 -3.39 8.69 7.66
C LEU A 176 -4.20 10.00 7.50
N LYS A 177 -4.76 10.23 6.32
CA LYS A 177 -5.59 11.41 6.05
C LYS A 177 -6.80 11.51 6.97
N ASN A 178 -7.38 10.37 7.31
CA ASN A 178 -8.54 10.29 8.19
C ASN A 178 -8.14 10.20 9.68
N ARG A 179 -6.85 10.29 10.02
CA ARG A 179 -6.31 10.32 11.40
C ARG A 179 -6.73 9.15 12.27
N ILE A 180 -6.88 7.96 11.70
CA ILE A 180 -7.29 6.75 12.42
C ILE A 180 -6.15 5.73 12.58
N VAL A 181 -4.94 6.08 12.13
CA VAL A 181 -3.73 5.27 12.23
C VAL A 181 -2.75 5.96 13.16
N ASP A 182 -2.31 5.24 14.19
CA ASP A 182 -1.27 5.68 15.11
C ASP A 182 0.12 5.32 14.59
N GLU A 183 0.26 4.10 14.07
CA GLU A 183 1.51 3.56 13.56
C GLU A 183 1.26 2.76 12.28
N PHE A 184 2.23 2.75 11.37
CA PHE A 184 2.20 1.89 10.19
C PHE A 184 3.59 1.40 9.82
N GLU A 185 3.62 0.24 9.18
CA GLU A 185 4.81 -0.32 8.56
C GLU A 185 4.49 -0.76 7.13
N VAL A 186 5.37 -0.43 6.21
CA VAL A 186 5.25 -0.81 4.80
C VAL A 186 6.00 -2.10 4.56
N ARG A 187 5.31 -3.15 4.16
CA ARG A 187 5.84 -4.48 3.91
C ARG A 187 6.71 -5.02 5.06
N PRO A 188 6.19 -5.04 6.29
CA PRO A 188 6.93 -5.56 7.44
C PRO A 188 7.35 -7.01 7.19
N VAL A 189 8.44 -7.40 7.80
CA VAL A 189 8.91 -8.79 7.81
C VAL A 189 8.62 -9.37 9.16
N ILE A 190 7.66 -10.28 9.23
CA ILE A 190 7.32 -10.98 10.47
C ILE A 190 8.04 -12.34 10.42
N VAL A 191 8.95 -12.53 11.34
CA VAL A 191 9.78 -13.74 11.44
C VAL A 191 9.53 -14.40 12.78
N VAL A 192 9.08 -15.64 12.78
CA VAL A 192 8.94 -16.43 14.01
C VAL A 192 10.10 -17.38 14.18
N ASP A 193 10.56 -17.98 13.10
CA ASP A 193 11.71 -18.90 13.11
C ASP A 193 12.57 -18.65 11.87
N PRO A 194 13.73 -17.98 12.04
CA PRO A 194 14.64 -17.73 10.93
C PRO A 194 15.22 -19.02 10.33
N THR A 195 15.31 -20.09 11.12
CA THR A 195 15.93 -21.35 10.68
C THR A 195 14.98 -22.18 9.81
N ASN A 196 13.69 -22.10 10.06
CA ASN A 196 12.65 -22.84 9.34
C ASN A 196 11.91 -21.99 8.30
N HIS A 197 12.41 -20.78 7.99
CA HIS A 197 11.79 -19.86 7.02
C HIS A 197 10.31 -19.53 7.28
N LYS A 198 9.87 -19.58 8.55
CA LYS A 198 8.53 -19.14 8.95
C LYS A 198 8.47 -17.62 8.89
N ILE A 199 8.30 -17.11 7.68
CA ILE A 199 8.30 -15.68 7.38
C ILE A 199 7.01 -15.33 6.63
N VAL A 200 6.31 -14.28 7.09
CA VAL A 200 5.25 -13.64 6.31
C VAL A 200 5.57 -12.16 6.10
N ARG A 201 5.21 -11.64 4.94
CA ARG A 201 5.40 -10.23 4.57
C ARG A 201 4.07 -9.64 4.14
N PRO A 202 3.30 -9.06 5.08
CA PRO A 202 2.11 -8.28 4.74
C PRO A 202 2.42 -7.18 3.73
N ALA A 203 1.42 -6.71 3.01
CA ALA A 203 1.55 -5.49 2.20
C ALA A 203 1.79 -4.27 3.09
N ALA A 204 1.06 -4.20 4.22
CA ALA A 204 1.27 -3.24 5.29
C ALA A 204 0.84 -3.83 6.64
N SER A 205 1.31 -3.26 7.73
CA SER A 205 0.63 -3.35 9.02
C SER A 205 0.30 -1.94 9.51
N MET A 206 -0.85 -1.79 10.13
CA MET A 206 -1.30 -0.51 10.68
C MET A 206 -1.93 -0.74 12.05
N ASN A 207 -1.63 0.16 12.97
CA ASN A 207 -2.34 0.25 14.25
C ASN A 207 -3.52 1.21 14.05
N ILE A 208 -4.73 0.67 14.00
CA ILE A 208 -5.96 1.40 13.72
C ILE A 208 -6.82 1.36 14.98
N LEU A 209 -7.00 2.52 15.60
CA LEU A 209 -7.79 2.64 16.83
C LEU A 209 -7.35 1.66 17.96
N GLY A 210 -6.03 1.45 18.08
CA GLY A 210 -5.43 0.57 19.09
C GLY A 210 -5.33 -0.90 18.68
N GLU A 211 -5.85 -1.29 17.53
CA GLU A 211 -5.79 -2.66 17.02
C GLU A 211 -4.78 -2.80 15.90
N LYS A 212 -3.88 -3.78 15.99
CA LYS A 212 -2.90 -4.06 14.93
C LYS A 212 -3.51 -4.91 13.84
N LEU A 213 -3.71 -4.32 12.68
CA LEU A 213 -4.24 -4.97 11.49
C LEU A 213 -3.14 -5.22 10.46
N TYR A 214 -3.20 -6.36 9.79
CA TYR A 214 -2.31 -6.72 8.70
C TYR A 214 -3.07 -6.64 7.38
N PHE A 215 -2.50 -5.96 6.39
CA PHE A 215 -3.15 -5.73 5.12
C PHE A 215 -2.52 -6.57 4.02
N GLU A 216 -3.38 -7.22 3.24
CA GLU A 216 -3.03 -7.87 1.99
C GLU A 216 -3.73 -7.15 0.84
N VAL A 217 -2.98 -6.93 -0.24
CA VAL A 217 -3.44 -6.15 -1.39
C VAL A 217 -3.28 -6.99 -2.66
N PRO A 218 -4.04 -8.09 -2.79
CA PRO A 218 -3.96 -8.94 -3.97
C PRO A 218 -4.43 -8.19 -5.22
N ARG A 219 -3.88 -8.60 -6.37
CA ARG A 219 -4.29 -8.16 -7.69
C ARG A 219 -4.44 -9.38 -8.60
N ARG A 220 -5.41 -9.33 -9.51
CA ARG A 220 -5.70 -10.46 -10.40
C ARG A 220 -4.52 -10.75 -11.31
N HIS A 221 -4.09 -12.01 -11.34
CA HIS A 221 -3.11 -12.60 -12.25
C HIS A 221 -3.32 -14.10 -12.25
N GLU A 222 -2.57 -14.84 -13.03
CA GLU A 222 -2.65 -16.31 -13.01
C GLU A 222 -2.23 -16.85 -11.63
N GLY A 223 -3.02 -17.72 -11.02
CA GLY A 223 -2.75 -18.34 -9.71
C GLY A 223 -2.86 -17.39 -8.50
N TRP A 224 -3.51 -16.22 -8.63
CA TRP A 224 -3.56 -15.23 -7.55
C TRP A 224 -4.28 -15.69 -6.29
N LEU A 225 -5.32 -16.53 -6.42
CA LEU A 225 -6.06 -17.09 -5.27
C LEU A 225 -5.20 -18.09 -4.50
N GLU A 226 -4.49 -18.95 -5.19
CA GLU A 226 -3.55 -19.92 -4.62
C GLU A 226 -2.41 -19.21 -3.89
N ASN A 227 -1.85 -18.18 -4.50
CA ASN A 227 -0.80 -17.34 -3.91
C ASN A 227 -1.28 -16.64 -2.63
N LEU A 228 -2.52 -16.14 -2.63
CA LEU A 228 -3.12 -15.55 -1.44
C LEU A 228 -3.35 -16.60 -0.35
N LEU A 229 -3.90 -17.75 -0.71
CA LEU A 229 -4.13 -18.87 0.23
C LEU A 229 -2.81 -19.32 0.89
N ASP A 230 -1.76 -19.52 0.12
CA ASP A 230 -0.46 -19.92 0.64
C ASP A 230 0.14 -18.84 1.56
N LYS A 231 -0.12 -17.58 1.27
CA LYS A 231 0.29 -16.48 2.13
C LYS A 231 -0.49 -16.49 3.45
N LEU A 232 -1.79 -16.72 3.43
CA LEU A 232 -2.61 -16.83 4.64
C LEU A 232 -2.22 -18.06 5.48
N ARG A 233 -1.87 -19.17 4.86
CA ARG A 233 -1.31 -20.34 5.57
C ARG A 233 0.00 -20.00 6.29
N ARG A 234 0.85 -19.14 5.73
CA ARG A 234 2.06 -18.64 6.41
C ARG A 234 1.73 -17.80 7.62
N TYR A 235 0.66 -16.99 7.60
CA TYR A 235 0.20 -16.30 8.81
C TYR A 235 -0.14 -17.28 9.92
N MET A 236 -0.87 -18.35 9.61
CA MET A 236 -1.20 -19.40 10.60
C MET A 236 0.06 -20.00 11.23
N LEU A 237 1.07 -20.30 10.42
CA LEU A 237 2.35 -20.84 10.91
C LEU A 237 3.13 -19.83 11.76
N VAL A 238 3.13 -18.56 11.37
CA VAL A 238 3.85 -17.48 12.05
C VAL A 238 3.21 -17.15 13.40
N PHE A 239 1.89 -17.22 13.51
CA PHE A 239 1.13 -16.91 14.72
C PHE A 239 0.67 -18.17 15.49
N GLU A 240 1.25 -19.34 15.18
CA GLU A 240 0.97 -20.58 15.91
C GLU A 240 1.26 -20.40 17.40
N GLY A 241 0.26 -20.66 18.26
CA GLY A 241 0.38 -20.47 19.72
C GLY A 241 0.29 -19.01 20.19
N GLN A 242 0.03 -18.06 19.31
CA GLN A 242 -0.23 -16.65 19.61
C GLN A 242 -1.69 -16.28 19.28
N PRO A 243 -2.19 -15.13 19.75
CA PRO A 243 -3.48 -14.62 19.31
C PRO A 243 -3.54 -14.54 17.77
N SER A 244 -4.65 -14.99 17.20
CA SER A 244 -4.84 -14.97 15.76
C SER A 244 -4.81 -13.52 15.24
N PRO A 245 -3.99 -13.21 14.23
CA PRO A 245 -3.96 -11.87 13.67
C PRO A 245 -5.23 -11.58 12.86
N THR A 246 -5.69 -10.34 12.90
CA THR A 246 -6.72 -9.87 11.97
C THR A 246 -6.06 -9.44 10.67
N VAL A 247 -6.50 -10.06 9.56
CA VAL A 247 -6.01 -9.76 8.22
C VAL A 247 -7.09 -9.04 7.42
N VAL A 248 -6.77 -7.86 6.90
CA VAL A 248 -7.65 -7.09 6.02
C VAL A 248 -7.21 -7.29 4.57
N ILE A 249 -8.09 -7.80 3.74
CA ILE A 249 -7.84 -8.00 2.31
C ILE A 249 -8.42 -6.82 1.52
N ASN A 250 -7.54 -6.06 0.85
CA ASN A 250 -7.93 -5.00 -0.07
C ASN A 250 -7.98 -5.52 -1.50
N GLY A 251 -9.14 -5.96 -1.95
CA GLY A 251 -9.37 -6.37 -3.33
C GLY A 251 -9.51 -5.19 -4.29
N GLU A 252 -9.53 -5.46 -5.59
CA GLU A 252 -9.77 -4.45 -6.63
C GLU A 252 -11.21 -3.90 -6.57
N ASP A 253 -12.16 -4.78 -6.21
CA ASP A 253 -13.58 -4.49 -6.07
C ASP A 253 -14.26 -5.51 -5.15
N GLU A 254 -15.49 -5.23 -4.76
CA GLU A 254 -16.30 -6.13 -3.92
C GLU A 254 -16.48 -7.51 -4.56
N LYS A 255 -16.58 -7.60 -5.90
CA LYS A 255 -16.72 -8.88 -6.61
C LYS A 255 -15.50 -9.77 -6.37
N MET A 256 -14.31 -9.21 -6.45
CA MET A 256 -13.06 -9.91 -6.14
C MET A 256 -13.04 -10.40 -4.69
N ASN A 257 -13.48 -9.57 -3.74
CA ASN A 257 -13.53 -9.94 -2.33
C ASN A 257 -14.55 -11.04 -2.06
N ARG A 258 -15.71 -11.06 -2.74
CA ARG A 258 -16.67 -12.18 -2.67
C ARG A 258 -16.07 -13.49 -3.21
N GLU A 259 -15.30 -13.42 -4.29
CA GLU A 259 -14.59 -14.56 -4.85
C GLU A 259 -13.55 -15.10 -3.87
N ILE A 260 -12.77 -14.21 -3.23
CA ILE A 260 -11.81 -14.57 -2.16
C ILE A 260 -12.54 -15.22 -0.99
N ALA A 261 -13.58 -14.60 -0.47
CA ALA A 261 -14.33 -15.12 0.68
C ALA A 261 -14.89 -16.51 0.41
N ALA A 262 -15.48 -16.73 -0.77
CA ALA A 262 -15.99 -18.04 -1.18
C ALA A 262 -14.87 -19.08 -1.34
N TYR A 263 -13.71 -18.67 -1.81
CA TYR A 263 -12.55 -19.55 -1.94
C TYR A 263 -11.98 -19.94 -0.58
N LEU A 264 -11.78 -18.97 0.32
CA LEU A 264 -11.21 -19.21 1.66
C LEU A 264 -12.13 -20.04 2.56
N ARG A 265 -13.46 -19.89 2.46
CA ARG A 265 -14.42 -20.75 3.18
C ARG A 265 -14.25 -22.23 2.82
N ARG A 266 -14.03 -22.53 1.54
CA ARG A 266 -13.78 -23.91 1.08
C ARG A 266 -12.51 -24.51 1.65
N HIS A 267 -11.54 -23.67 1.99
CA HIS A 267 -10.25 -24.11 2.55
C HIS A 267 -10.19 -24.00 4.08
N ALA A 268 -11.29 -23.62 4.75
CA ALA A 268 -11.44 -23.55 6.21
C ALA A 268 -10.27 -22.83 6.91
N ILE A 269 -9.88 -21.64 6.42
CA ILE A 269 -8.79 -20.82 6.99
C ILE A 269 -9.27 -20.25 8.34
N PRO A 270 -8.64 -20.61 9.47
CA PRO A 270 -9.02 -20.16 10.82
C PRO A 270 -8.38 -18.81 11.19
N LEU A 271 -8.40 -17.85 10.28
CA LEU A 271 -7.96 -16.48 10.51
C LEU A 271 -9.16 -15.55 10.55
N GLU A 272 -9.07 -14.50 11.33
CA GLU A 272 -10.01 -13.39 11.22
C GLU A 272 -9.69 -12.59 9.97
N ILE A 273 -10.59 -12.65 8.98
CA ILE A 273 -10.41 -11.99 7.70
C ILE A 273 -11.50 -10.96 7.50
N LEU A 274 -11.07 -9.71 7.35
CA LEU A 274 -11.90 -8.59 6.96
C LEU A 274 -11.57 -8.17 5.52
N TYR A 275 -12.46 -7.42 4.92
CA TYR A 275 -12.32 -6.99 3.53
C TYR A 275 -12.44 -5.48 3.43
N THR A 276 -11.74 -4.94 2.47
CA THR A 276 -11.95 -3.62 1.91
C THR A 276 -11.69 -3.70 0.40
N ASP A 277 -12.08 -2.70 -0.36
CA ASP A 277 -11.76 -2.64 -1.78
C ASP A 277 -11.38 -1.22 -2.20
N ASP A 278 -10.80 -1.12 -3.41
CA ASP A 278 -10.27 0.15 -3.90
C ASP A 278 -11.37 1.23 -3.98
N LEU A 279 -12.63 0.87 -4.22
CA LEU A 279 -13.75 1.81 -4.29
C LEU A 279 -14.22 2.24 -2.90
N ALA A 280 -14.36 1.28 -1.97
CA ALA A 280 -14.74 1.56 -0.60
C ALA A 280 -13.72 2.48 0.11
N MET A 281 -12.44 2.26 -0.15
CA MET A 281 -11.34 3.06 0.42
C MET A 281 -11.38 4.53 0.03
N PHE A 282 -11.88 4.86 -1.16
CA PHE A 282 -11.92 6.23 -1.68
C PHE A 282 -13.33 6.83 -1.71
N GLY A 283 -14.32 6.11 -1.22
CA GLY A 283 -15.70 6.56 -1.12
C GLY A 283 -15.89 7.62 -0.02
N GLU A 284 -17.01 8.31 -0.09
CA GLU A 284 -17.39 9.34 0.91
C GLU A 284 -17.57 8.75 2.32
N LYS A 285 -17.89 7.46 2.42
CA LYS A 285 -18.05 6.73 3.69
C LYS A 285 -16.85 5.88 4.04
N PHE A 286 -15.66 6.47 3.99
CA PHE A 286 -14.42 5.79 4.37
C PHE A 286 -14.50 5.09 5.74
N THR A 287 -15.23 5.66 6.71
CA THR A 287 -15.45 5.06 8.03
C THR A 287 -16.18 3.71 7.98
N ARG A 288 -16.76 3.35 6.85
CA ARG A 288 -17.43 2.07 6.59
C ARG A 288 -16.74 1.24 5.50
N SER A 289 -15.47 1.52 5.26
CA SER A 289 -14.70 0.85 4.20
C SER A 289 -14.31 -0.59 4.54
N ILE A 290 -14.31 -0.96 5.82
CA ILE A 290 -14.02 -2.33 6.26
C ILE A 290 -15.33 -3.10 6.43
N TYR A 291 -15.36 -4.32 5.93
CA TYR A 291 -16.52 -5.20 5.99
C TYR A 291 -16.14 -6.67 6.06
N ASP A 292 -17.08 -7.52 6.41
CA ASP A 292 -17.02 -8.97 6.23
C ASP A 292 -18.16 -9.47 5.34
N PHE A 293 -18.14 -10.76 5.05
CA PHE A 293 -19.26 -11.48 4.48
C PHE A 293 -19.76 -12.47 5.51
N GLY A 294 -20.99 -12.27 6.00
CA GLY A 294 -21.65 -13.20 6.92
C GLY A 294 -21.74 -14.62 6.36
N ASP A 295 -22.19 -15.57 7.19
CA ASP A 295 -22.36 -16.97 6.77
C ASP A 295 -23.35 -17.12 5.60
N ASP A 296 -24.30 -16.20 5.48
CA ASP A 296 -25.25 -16.05 4.38
C ASP A 296 -24.66 -15.41 3.12
N GLY A 297 -23.40 -14.97 3.16
CA GLY A 297 -22.72 -14.27 2.08
C GLY A 297 -23.07 -12.80 1.96
N ASN A 298 -23.88 -12.25 2.87
CA ASN A 298 -24.26 -10.85 2.86
C ASN A 298 -23.11 -9.98 3.42
N LYS A 299 -22.89 -8.83 2.78
CA LYS A 299 -21.90 -7.85 3.21
C LYS A 299 -22.35 -7.19 4.52
N GLN A 300 -21.45 -7.15 5.48
CA GLN A 300 -21.65 -6.51 6.78
C GLN A 300 -20.51 -5.53 7.00
N CYS A 301 -20.81 -4.23 7.04
CA CYS A 301 -19.78 -3.21 7.25
C CYS A 301 -19.55 -2.92 8.72
N TYR A 302 -18.31 -2.56 9.01
CA TYR A 302 -17.89 -2.05 10.31
C TYR A 302 -17.76 -0.54 10.24
N GLU A 303 -18.25 0.16 11.24
CA GLU A 303 -18.08 1.59 11.36
C GLU A 303 -16.85 1.89 12.22
N LEU A 304 -15.88 2.59 11.63
CA LEU A 304 -14.72 3.09 12.35
C LEU A 304 -15.15 4.33 13.15
N VAL A 305 -15.32 4.17 14.45
CA VAL A 305 -15.72 5.26 15.34
C VAL A 305 -14.50 5.84 16.00
N LEU A 306 -14.19 7.10 15.70
CA LEU A 306 -13.19 7.85 16.45
C LEU A 306 -13.71 8.06 17.85
N GLN A 307 -12.99 7.60 18.86
CA GLN A 307 -13.28 7.99 20.25
C GLN A 307 -12.98 9.48 20.38
N ASP A 308 -13.96 10.23 20.87
CA ASP A 308 -13.74 11.63 21.24
C ASP A 308 -12.80 11.65 22.46
N PRO A 309 -11.57 12.20 22.34
CA PRO A 309 -10.64 12.25 23.46
C PRO A 309 -11.16 13.12 24.63
N SER A 310 -12.25 13.86 24.44
CA SER A 310 -12.92 14.63 25.50
C SER A 310 -13.96 13.82 26.29
N ALA A 311 -14.22 12.57 25.92
CA ALA A 311 -15.19 11.69 26.57
C ALA A 311 -14.57 10.72 27.60
N ALA A 312 -13.26 10.83 27.89
CA ALA A 312 -12.52 10.06 28.88
C ALA A 312 -12.26 10.83 30.16
#